data_213010aa3e990ff8d4ee4ff1887a0894
#
_entry.id   213010aa3e990ff8d4ee4ff1887a0894
#
_cell.length_a   1.000
_cell.length_b   1.000
_cell.length_c   1.000
_cell.angle_alpha   90.00
_cell.angle_beta   90.00
_cell.angle_gamma   90.00
#
_symmetry.space_group_name_H-M   'P 1'
#
loop_
_entity.id
_entity.type
_entity.pdbx_description
1 polymer ?
#
loop_
_entity_poly.entity_id
_entity_poly.type
_entity_poly.pdbx_seq_one_letter_code
_entity_poly.pdbx_strand_id
1 'polypeptide(L)'
;MRTLTTAFAALALSACAAQTAAPVGGAPQASRILIFADEFDTGALDRTKWNVVGQDFWVNNEQQAYVDDPRVIRFAADVPAADGGALELRPVFAPGEDTRADRNAPFISGRINSKGKFDTQYGRAEARIRMPDAVGVWPAFWMLGYDEWPGTGEIDIMEYVGEKDWYGVAVHGPGYAGDAGLDGRYFFDPAETDATDWHVYAVEWTRDAMVFEIDDRPMYRVTRPMTEFFGTWEFDNRKYLILNFAMGGAYPYKTNGIEEPYNGVPAKTVGMVRRGTDDAGNGMAMYVDWVRVYAPED
;
A
#
# COMPACT_ATOMS: atom_id res chain seq x y z
N MET A 1 -63.41 -32.17 52.59
CA MET A 1 -62.02 -32.53 52.21
C MET A 1 -61.98 -32.66 50.70
N ARG A 2 -61.41 -31.64 50.01
CA ARG A 2 -61.24 -31.66 48.57
C ARG A 2 -59.71 -31.62 48.30
N THR A 3 -59.18 -32.69 47.74
CA THR A 3 -57.79 -32.87 47.34
C THR A 3 -57.51 -32.09 46.05
N LEU A 4 -56.58 -31.13 46.10
CA LEU A 4 -56.05 -30.48 44.92
C LEU A 4 -54.88 -31.33 44.35
N THR A 5 -55.05 -31.73 43.11
CA THR A 5 -53.97 -32.38 42.32
C THR A 5 -53.20 -31.32 41.51
N THR A 6 -51.96 -31.12 41.82
CA THR A 6 -51.07 -30.22 41.13
C THR A 6 -50.46 -30.94 39.93
N ALA A 7 -50.71 -30.45 38.71
CA ALA A 7 -50.09 -30.96 37.51
C ALA A 7 -48.73 -30.20 37.25
N PHE A 8 -47.66 -30.92 37.16
CA PHE A 8 -46.32 -30.39 36.71
C PHE A 8 -46.30 -30.42 35.20
N ALA A 9 -46.17 -29.22 34.59
CA ALA A 9 -45.87 -29.09 33.19
C ALA A 9 -44.36 -29.15 32.98
N ALA A 10 -43.89 -30.15 32.25
CA ALA A 10 -42.50 -30.27 31.84
C ALA A 10 -42.23 -29.33 30.64
N LEU A 11 -41.40 -28.32 30.81
CA LEU A 11 -40.86 -27.52 29.70
C LEU A 11 -39.77 -28.33 28.98
N ALA A 12 -40.02 -28.70 27.73
CA ALA A 12 -39.01 -29.24 26.82
C ALA A 12 -38.13 -28.09 26.31
N LEU A 13 -36.86 -28.01 26.74
CA LEU A 13 -35.86 -27.14 26.12
C LEU A 13 -35.46 -27.76 24.76
N SER A 14 -35.88 -27.09 23.68
CA SER A 14 -35.41 -27.37 22.34
C SER A 14 -33.97 -26.84 22.22
N ALA A 15 -32.99 -27.73 22.14
CA ALA A 15 -31.62 -27.38 21.85
C ALA A 15 -31.53 -26.96 20.37
N CYS A 16 -31.33 -25.65 20.10
CA CYS A 16 -30.93 -25.16 18.80
C CYS A 16 -29.47 -25.65 18.54
N ALA A 17 -29.32 -26.66 17.70
CA ALA A 17 -28.03 -27.03 17.18
C ALA A 17 -27.54 -25.90 16.27
N ALA A 18 -26.42 -25.24 16.65
CA ALA A 18 -25.73 -24.33 15.79
C ALA A 18 -25.22 -25.11 14.57
N GLN A 19 -25.81 -24.87 13.42
CA GLN A 19 -25.25 -25.34 12.15
C GLN A 19 -23.98 -24.51 11.89
N THR A 20 -22.83 -25.13 12.05
CA THR A 20 -21.58 -24.60 11.51
C THR A 20 -21.72 -24.56 9.98
N ALA A 21 -21.79 -23.35 9.43
CA ALA A 21 -21.72 -23.18 7.99
C ALA A 21 -20.43 -23.82 7.49
N ALA A 22 -20.55 -24.75 6.55
CA ALA A 22 -19.41 -25.30 5.86
C ALA A 22 -18.66 -24.14 5.16
N PRO A 23 -17.32 -24.14 5.11
CA PRO A 23 -16.58 -23.15 4.35
C PRO A 23 -17.09 -23.22 2.90
N VAL A 24 -17.54 -22.09 2.38
CA VAL A 24 -17.84 -21.93 0.96
C VAL A 24 -16.51 -22.18 0.25
N GLY A 25 -16.35 -23.36 -0.32
CA GLY A 25 -15.19 -23.67 -1.13
C GLY A 25 -15.14 -22.66 -2.26
N GLY A 26 -14.12 -21.79 -2.23
CA GLY A 26 -13.84 -20.90 -3.35
C GLY A 26 -13.71 -21.74 -4.61
N ALA A 27 -14.30 -21.25 -5.71
CA ALA A 27 -14.05 -21.86 -7.03
C ALA A 27 -12.53 -22.02 -7.20
N PRO A 28 -12.06 -23.10 -7.87
CA PRO A 28 -10.64 -23.25 -8.11
C PRO A 28 -10.13 -21.98 -8.79
N GLN A 29 -9.19 -21.31 -8.14
CA GLN A 29 -8.58 -20.09 -8.66
C GLN A 29 -7.97 -20.47 -10.00
N ALA A 30 -8.49 -19.94 -11.11
CA ALA A 30 -7.95 -20.18 -12.43
C ALA A 30 -6.45 -19.90 -12.36
N SER A 31 -5.61 -20.72 -12.99
CA SER A 31 -4.15 -20.55 -12.93
C SER A 31 -3.80 -19.26 -13.64
N ARG A 32 -3.61 -18.17 -12.87
CA ARG A 32 -3.23 -16.85 -13.39
C ARG A 32 -1.87 -16.96 -14.09
N ILE A 33 -1.75 -16.35 -15.24
CA ILE A 33 -0.48 -16.31 -15.98
C ILE A 33 0.39 -15.19 -15.41
N LEU A 34 1.47 -15.55 -14.73
CA LEU A 34 2.46 -14.62 -14.23
C LEU A 34 3.22 -13.98 -15.39
N ILE A 35 3.19 -12.64 -15.50
CA ILE A 35 3.85 -11.88 -16.58
C ILE A 35 5.00 -10.99 -16.06
N PHE A 36 5.08 -10.77 -14.77
CA PHE A 36 6.19 -10.06 -14.11
C PHE A 36 6.31 -10.54 -12.68
N ALA A 37 7.56 -10.69 -12.21
CA ALA A 37 7.87 -10.93 -10.81
C ALA A 37 9.23 -10.36 -10.45
N ASP A 38 9.35 -9.89 -9.20
CA ASP A 38 10.62 -9.65 -8.52
C ASP A 38 10.47 -10.09 -7.06
N GLU A 39 11.25 -11.09 -6.69
CA GLU A 39 11.22 -11.68 -5.34
C GLU A 39 12.25 -11.02 -4.42
N PHE A 40 13.02 -10.05 -4.89
CA PHE A 40 14.03 -9.27 -4.15
C PHE A 40 15.03 -10.10 -3.33
N ASP A 41 15.28 -11.33 -3.72
CA ASP A 41 16.13 -12.32 -3.03
C ASP A 41 17.60 -12.31 -3.46
N THR A 42 17.94 -11.52 -4.50
CA THR A 42 19.29 -11.48 -5.09
C THR A 42 20.28 -10.59 -4.34
N GLY A 43 19.81 -9.82 -3.35
CA GLY A 43 20.63 -8.88 -2.58
C GLY A 43 21.02 -7.60 -3.34
N ALA A 44 20.49 -7.38 -4.53
CA ALA A 44 20.71 -6.19 -5.35
C ALA A 44 19.48 -5.86 -6.20
N LEU A 45 19.29 -4.56 -6.52
CA LEU A 45 18.20 -4.13 -7.39
C LEU A 45 18.45 -4.60 -8.83
N ASP A 46 17.51 -5.35 -9.38
CA ASP A 46 17.55 -5.71 -10.80
C ASP A 46 17.26 -4.49 -11.67
N ARG A 47 18.32 -3.87 -12.16
CA ARG A 47 18.27 -2.68 -13.03
C ARG A 47 17.65 -2.97 -14.40
N THR A 48 17.41 -4.21 -14.77
CA THR A 48 16.66 -4.54 -15.98
C THR A 48 15.16 -4.43 -15.77
N LYS A 49 14.67 -4.56 -14.54
CA LYS A 49 13.28 -4.43 -14.13
C LYS A 49 12.95 -3.04 -13.57
N TRP A 50 13.89 -2.39 -12.86
CA TRP A 50 13.65 -1.15 -12.11
C TRP A 50 14.60 -0.02 -12.49
N ASN A 51 14.05 1.20 -12.56
CA ASN A 51 14.78 2.45 -12.52
C ASN A 51 14.77 2.97 -11.09
N VAL A 52 15.81 3.72 -10.71
CA VAL A 52 15.80 4.54 -9.50
C VAL A 52 15.49 5.98 -9.88
N VAL A 53 14.59 6.60 -9.15
CA VAL A 53 14.21 8.00 -9.30
C VAL A 53 15.18 8.87 -8.48
N GLY A 54 15.64 9.95 -9.07
CA GLY A 54 16.57 10.90 -8.45
C GLY A 54 15.87 12.15 -7.89
N GLN A 55 16.69 13.12 -7.48
CA GLN A 55 16.26 14.36 -6.83
C GLN A 55 15.44 15.31 -7.72
N ASP A 56 15.44 15.11 -9.04
CA ASP A 56 14.66 15.93 -9.98
C ASP A 56 13.14 15.75 -9.81
N PHE A 57 12.73 14.61 -9.24
CA PHE A 57 11.32 14.35 -8.93
C PHE A 57 10.97 14.85 -7.53
N TRP A 58 9.98 15.74 -7.46
CA TRP A 58 9.42 16.22 -6.21
C TRP A 58 7.99 16.75 -6.40
N VAL A 59 7.07 16.29 -5.59
CA VAL A 59 5.64 16.65 -5.60
C VAL A 59 5.10 16.72 -4.16
N ASN A 60 3.86 17.17 -4.00
CA ASN A 60 3.08 17.07 -2.76
C ASN A 60 3.74 17.67 -1.51
N ASN A 61 4.70 18.57 -1.65
CA ASN A 61 5.46 19.12 -0.51
C ASN A 61 6.10 18.02 0.37
N GLU A 62 6.49 16.89 -0.25
CA GLU A 62 7.19 15.81 0.43
C GLU A 62 8.52 16.29 1.03
N GLN A 63 8.92 15.73 2.17
CA GLN A 63 10.04 16.22 2.96
C GLN A 63 11.36 15.47 2.70
N GLN A 64 11.43 14.61 1.70
CA GLN A 64 12.64 13.91 1.27
C GLN A 64 13.08 14.30 -0.15
N ALA A 65 14.35 14.07 -0.42
CA ALA A 65 14.93 13.96 -1.75
C ALA A 65 15.12 12.48 -2.11
N TYR A 66 14.63 12.02 -3.26
CA TYR A 66 14.92 10.67 -3.73
C TYR A 66 16.33 10.58 -4.29
N VAL A 67 17.06 9.51 -3.94
CA VAL A 67 18.44 9.29 -4.36
C VAL A 67 18.70 7.83 -4.72
N ASP A 68 19.65 7.60 -5.62
CA ASP A 68 20.20 6.28 -5.91
C ASP A 68 21.37 6.00 -4.95
N ASP A 69 21.03 5.57 -3.74
CA ASP A 69 22.00 5.39 -2.65
C ASP A 69 21.69 4.11 -1.85
N PRO A 70 22.70 3.27 -1.54
CA PRO A 70 22.52 2.04 -0.77
C PRO A 70 22.10 2.28 0.68
N ARG A 71 22.08 3.53 1.18
CA ARG A 71 21.52 3.86 2.49
C ARG A 71 19.99 3.83 2.50
N VAL A 72 19.34 4.06 1.33
CA VAL A 72 17.88 4.21 1.22
C VAL A 72 17.21 3.13 0.38
N ILE A 73 17.96 2.44 -0.49
CA ILE A 73 17.52 1.26 -1.26
C ILE A 73 18.44 0.11 -0.87
N ARG A 74 17.95 -0.77 -0.02
CA ARG A 74 18.72 -1.86 0.59
C ARG A 74 18.04 -3.20 0.34
N PHE A 75 18.77 -4.26 0.67
CA PHE A 75 18.26 -5.63 0.65
C PHE A 75 18.60 -6.28 1.99
N ALA A 76 17.58 -6.73 2.69
CA ALA A 76 17.72 -7.41 3.96
C ALA A 76 17.52 -8.91 3.74
N ALA A 77 18.52 -9.72 4.12
CA ALA A 77 18.47 -11.17 3.95
C ALA A 77 17.66 -11.88 5.05
N ASP A 78 17.58 -11.29 6.25
CA ASP A 78 17.01 -11.92 7.44
C ASP A 78 15.82 -11.11 7.98
N VAL A 79 14.85 -10.76 7.12
CA VAL A 79 13.62 -10.12 7.61
C VAL A 79 12.67 -11.21 8.11
N PRO A 80 12.22 -11.15 9.38
CA PRO A 80 11.31 -12.16 9.91
C PRO A 80 10.08 -12.38 9.04
N ALA A 81 9.80 -13.64 8.70
CA ALA A 81 8.67 -14.09 7.88
C ALA A 81 8.66 -13.60 6.41
N ALA A 82 9.75 -13.04 5.89
CA ALA A 82 9.96 -12.90 4.46
C ALA A 82 10.29 -14.25 3.82
N ASP A 83 9.96 -14.41 2.54
CA ASP A 83 10.29 -15.62 1.77
C ASP A 83 11.64 -15.42 1.04
N GLY A 84 12.73 -15.50 1.79
CA GLY A 84 14.09 -15.23 1.32
C GLY A 84 14.62 -13.89 1.79
N GLY A 85 14.88 -12.96 0.86
CA GLY A 85 15.26 -11.57 1.17
C GLY A 85 14.09 -10.61 1.01
N ALA A 86 14.31 -9.33 1.31
CA ALA A 86 13.34 -8.27 1.04
C ALA A 86 14.03 -6.98 0.58
N LEU A 87 13.40 -6.28 -0.35
CA LEU A 87 13.73 -4.89 -0.62
C LEU A 87 13.38 -4.03 0.59
N GLU A 88 14.32 -3.20 1.03
CA GLU A 88 14.14 -2.23 2.10
C GLU A 88 14.19 -0.81 1.50
N LEU A 89 13.06 -0.12 1.40
CA LEU A 89 13.00 1.30 1.10
C LEU A 89 12.86 2.07 2.41
N ARG A 90 13.79 2.98 2.67
CA ARG A 90 13.87 3.66 3.97
C ARG A 90 14.27 5.12 3.86
N PRO A 91 13.80 5.97 4.79
CA PRO A 91 14.30 7.33 4.90
C PRO A 91 15.61 7.36 5.70
N VAL A 92 16.44 8.34 5.39
CA VAL A 92 17.63 8.70 6.17
C VAL A 92 17.58 10.19 6.46
N PHE A 93 17.82 10.59 7.71
CA PHE A 93 17.96 11.99 8.07
C PHE A 93 19.32 12.52 7.58
N ALA A 94 19.31 13.36 6.55
CA ALA A 94 20.49 13.81 5.82
C ALA A 94 20.36 15.28 5.38
N PRO A 95 20.22 16.23 6.31
CA PRO A 95 20.08 17.65 5.97
C PRO A 95 21.30 18.15 5.21
N GLY A 96 21.05 18.86 4.09
CA GLY A 96 22.10 19.40 3.22
C GLY A 96 22.53 18.45 2.09
N GLU A 97 21.97 17.25 1.98
CA GLU A 97 22.21 16.35 0.83
C GLU A 97 21.24 16.58 -0.33
N ASP A 98 20.18 17.34 -0.12
CA ASP A 98 19.29 17.79 -1.19
C ASP A 98 20.01 18.86 -2.03
N THR A 99 20.21 18.57 -3.31
CA THR A 99 20.95 19.46 -4.23
C THR A 99 20.06 20.45 -4.98
N ARG A 100 18.74 20.38 -4.79
CA ARG A 100 17.81 21.31 -5.44
C ARG A 100 17.84 22.67 -4.76
N ALA A 101 17.92 23.75 -5.57
CA ALA A 101 17.96 25.13 -5.06
C ALA A 101 16.60 25.61 -4.55
N ASP A 102 15.50 24.98 -4.99
CA ASP A 102 14.10 25.34 -4.64
C ASP A 102 13.56 24.53 -3.44
N ARG A 103 14.39 23.68 -2.84
CA ARG A 103 14.03 22.80 -1.75
C ARG A 103 15.22 22.62 -0.79
N ASN A 104 14.93 22.28 0.46
CA ASN A 104 15.94 21.89 1.45
C ASN A 104 15.38 20.70 2.25
N ALA A 105 15.25 19.55 1.57
CA ALA A 105 14.71 18.37 2.18
C ALA A 105 15.62 17.84 3.29
N PRO A 106 15.09 17.61 4.52
CA PRO A 106 15.90 17.12 5.64
C PRO A 106 16.17 15.61 5.57
N PHE A 107 15.47 14.91 4.66
CA PHE A 107 15.61 13.47 4.48
C PHE A 107 16.03 13.15 3.05
N ILE A 108 16.75 12.02 2.90
CA ILE A 108 16.85 11.29 1.63
C ILE A 108 16.04 10.01 1.72
N SER A 109 15.55 9.49 0.58
CA SER A 109 14.77 8.25 0.54
C SER A 109 14.86 7.56 -0.81
N GLY A 110 14.26 6.34 -0.91
CA GLY A 110 14.25 5.51 -2.10
C GLY A 110 12.92 5.56 -2.85
N ARG A 111 12.99 5.63 -4.20
CA ARG A 111 11.87 5.42 -5.12
C ARG A 111 12.36 4.66 -6.34
N ILE A 112 11.67 3.57 -6.66
CA ILE A 112 11.93 2.77 -7.87
C ILE A 112 10.67 2.68 -8.72
N ASN A 113 10.84 2.49 -10.03
CA ASN A 113 9.74 2.25 -10.95
C ASN A 113 10.15 1.34 -12.11
N SER A 114 9.16 0.72 -12.73
CA SER A 114 9.35 -0.14 -13.91
C SER A 114 9.16 0.56 -15.25
N LYS A 115 9.11 1.91 -15.30
CA LYS A 115 8.86 2.71 -16.51
C LYS A 115 9.81 2.37 -17.64
N GLY A 116 9.26 1.98 -18.81
CA GLY A 116 10.05 1.60 -19.99
C GLY A 116 10.76 0.25 -19.89
N LYS A 117 10.53 -0.52 -18.81
CA LYS A 117 11.07 -1.86 -18.59
C LYS A 117 9.97 -2.91 -18.47
N PHE A 118 8.94 -2.61 -17.71
CA PHE A 118 7.72 -3.37 -17.60
C PHE A 118 6.53 -2.44 -17.40
N ASP A 119 5.45 -2.72 -18.09
CA ASP A 119 4.13 -2.12 -17.90
C ASP A 119 3.05 -3.13 -18.32
N THR A 120 1.85 -2.96 -17.80
CA THR A 120 0.68 -3.76 -18.15
C THR A 120 -0.53 -2.89 -18.44
N GLN A 121 -1.49 -3.43 -19.16
CA GLN A 121 -2.83 -2.92 -19.28
C GLN A 121 -3.76 -4.01 -18.83
N TYR A 122 -4.46 -3.77 -17.72
CA TYR A 122 -5.30 -4.75 -17.03
C TYR A 122 -4.50 -5.90 -16.36
N GLY A 123 -5.23 -6.75 -15.68
CA GLY A 123 -4.71 -7.88 -14.93
C GLY A 123 -4.62 -7.60 -13.42
N ARG A 124 -3.89 -8.43 -12.72
CA ARG A 124 -3.67 -8.30 -11.29
C ARG A 124 -2.24 -7.83 -11.00
N ALA A 125 -2.10 -6.75 -10.26
CA ALA A 125 -0.82 -6.35 -9.68
C ALA A 125 -0.89 -6.50 -8.16
N GLU A 126 0.12 -7.15 -7.56
CA GLU A 126 0.19 -7.39 -6.13
C GLU A 126 1.61 -7.29 -5.59
N ALA A 127 1.72 -6.93 -4.32
CA ALA A 127 2.98 -6.93 -3.59
C ALA A 127 2.77 -7.36 -2.14
N ARG A 128 3.71 -8.12 -1.60
CA ARG A 128 3.74 -8.48 -0.19
C ARG A 128 4.62 -7.50 0.55
N ILE A 129 4.02 -6.71 1.45
CA ILE A 129 4.65 -5.54 2.05
C ILE A 129 4.40 -5.52 3.56
N ARG A 130 5.39 -4.99 4.29
CA ARG A 130 5.35 -4.70 5.72
C ARG A 130 5.77 -3.26 5.96
N MET A 131 5.00 -2.52 6.80
CA MET A 131 5.20 -1.10 7.09
C MET A 131 5.86 -0.85 8.44
N PRO A 132 6.52 0.32 8.65
CA PRO A 132 7.00 0.74 9.96
C PRO A 132 5.88 1.37 10.80
N ASP A 133 5.95 1.22 12.13
CA ASP A 133 5.08 1.96 13.09
C ASP A 133 5.63 3.38 13.31
N ALA A 134 5.28 4.32 12.41
CA ALA A 134 5.84 5.67 12.43
C ALA A 134 4.93 6.70 11.75
N VAL A 135 4.17 7.47 12.51
CA VAL A 135 3.30 8.54 11.97
C VAL A 135 4.09 9.55 11.14
N GLY A 136 3.55 9.94 10.00
CA GLY A 136 4.15 10.94 9.12
C GLY A 136 5.12 10.40 8.06
N VAL A 137 5.20 9.07 7.90
CA VAL A 137 5.75 8.44 6.70
C VAL A 137 4.70 8.39 5.60
N TRP A 138 5.12 8.16 4.35
CA TRP A 138 4.19 7.96 3.23
C TRP A 138 4.77 6.96 2.20
N PRO A 139 4.99 5.71 2.61
CA PRO A 139 5.31 4.65 1.67
C PRO A 139 4.10 4.30 0.82
N ALA A 140 4.36 3.93 -0.45
CA ALA A 140 3.31 3.59 -1.41
C ALA A 140 3.74 2.51 -2.40
N PHE A 141 2.76 1.71 -2.83
CA PHE A 141 2.79 0.81 -3.98
C PHE A 141 1.65 1.20 -4.92
N TRP A 142 1.99 1.63 -6.15
CA TRP A 142 1.07 2.26 -7.06
C TRP A 142 1.48 2.11 -8.53
N MET A 143 0.60 2.53 -9.43
CA MET A 143 0.79 2.44 -10.88
C MET A 143 0.46 3.76 -11.56
N LEU A 144 1.25 4.12 -12.58
CA LEU A 144 1.08 5.35 -13.35
C LEU A 144 1.24 5.08 -14.84
N GLY A 145 0.51 5.83 -15.67
CA GLY A 145 0.69 5.78 -17.13
C GLY A 145 1.79 6.72 -17.62
N TYR A 146 1.87 6.89 -18.94
CA TYR A 146 2.98 7.62 -19.59
C TYR A 146 2.68 9.06 -19.92
N ASP A 147 1.38 9.43 -19.97
CA ASP A 147 0.93 10.78 -20.30
C ASP A 147 1.04 11.72 -19.09
N GLU A 148 0.68 12.99 -19.29
CA GLU A 148 0.69 13.99 -18.23
C GLU A 148 -0.40 13.70 -17.20
N TRP A 149 -0.04 13.80 -15.92
CA TRP A 149 -0.97 13.68 -14.81
C TRP A 149 -1.95 14.88 -14.73
N PRO A 150 -3.27 14.69 -14.44
CA PRO A 150 -3.93 13.42 -14.11
C PRO A 150 -4.49 12.67 -15.32
N GLY A 151 -4.30 13.15 -16.55
CA GLY A 151 -4.79 12.54 -17.79
C GLY A 151 -4.21 11.15 -18.06
N THR A 152 -3.11 10.80 -17.43
CA THR A 152 -2.51 9.48 -17.52
C THR A 152 -3.26 8.39 -16.72
N GLY A 153 -4.09 8.79 -15.73
CA GLY A 153 -4.70 7.89 -14.75
C GLY A 153 -3.68 7.30 -13.78
N GLU A 154 -4.00 7.27 -12.48
CA GLU A 154 -3.17 6.74 -11.39
C GLU A 154 -3.98 5.72 -10.60
N ILE A 155 -3.33 4.63 -10.16
CA ILE A 155 -3.93 3.56 -9.36
C ILE A 155 -3.04 3.36 -8.13
N ASP A 156 -3.50 3.78 -6.95
CA ASP A 156 -2.79 3.63 -5.68
C ASP A 156 -3.27 2.36 -4.98
N ILE A 157 -2.47 1.31 -5.12
CA ILE A 157 -2.80 -0.03 -4.60
C ILE A 157 -2.64 -0.05 -3.09
N MET A 158 -1.69 0.72 -2.56
CA MET A 158 -1.46 0.86 -1.15
C MET A 158 -0.77 2.20 -0.87
N GLU A 159 -1.37 2.99 0.00
CA GLU A 159 -0.79 4.20 0.60
C GLU A 159 -0.90 4.12 2.13
N TYR A 160 0.21 4.39 2.81
CA TYR A 160 0.28 4.32 4.26
C TYR A 160 0.88 5.60 4.84
N VAL A 161 0.26 6.17 5.88
CA VAL A 161 0.69 7.44 6.49
C VAL A 161 1.22 7.28 7.92
N GLY A 162 1.55 6.06 8.29
CA GLY A 162 2.17 5.73 9.58
C GLY A 162 1.20 5.49 10.72
N GLU A 163 -0.12 5.40 10.45
CA GLU A 163 -1.15 5.01 11.40
C GLU A 163 -1.48 3.54 11.17
N LYS A 164 -0.93 2.66 12.01
CA LYS A 164 -0.87 1.22 11.77
C LYS A 164 -2.22 0.49 11.71
N ASP A 165 -3.30 1.13 12.14
CA ASP A 165 -4.64 0.57 12.15
C ASP A 165 -5.37 0.68 10.80
N TRP A 166 -4.78 1.38 9.79
CA TRP A 166 -5.37 1.48 8.46
C TRP A 166 -4.36 1.76 7.34
N TYR A 167 -4.78 1.54 6.12
CA TYR A 167 -4.14 2.03 4.90
C TYR A 167 -5.18 2.52 3.88
N GLY A 168 -4.75 3.32 2.91
CA GLY A 168 -5.57 3.86 1.83
C GLY A 168 -5.31 3.21 0.49
N VAL A 169 -6.33 3.29 -0.38
CA VAL A 169 -6.26 3.04 -1.82
C VAL A 169 -6.92 4.20 -2.54
N ALA A 170 -6.50 4.52 -3.74
CA ALA A 170 -7.10 5.58 -4.52
C ALA A 170 -7.01 5.34 -6.03
N VAL A 171 -7.83 6.07 -6.79
CA VAL A 171 -7.61 6.29 -8.21
C VAL A 171 -7.74 7.78 -8.52
N HIS A 172 -6.89 8.26 -9.42
CA HIS A 172 -6.90 9.64 -9.88
C HIS A 172 -7.00 9.73 -11.41
N GLY A 173 -7.77 10.69 -11.86
CA GLY A 173 -7.95 11.02 -13.27
C GLY A 173 -8.58 12.42 -13.44
N PRO A 174 -8.79 12.92 -14.68
CA PRO A 174 -9.40 14.21 -14.92
C PRO A 174 -10.80 14.30 -14.28
N GLY A 175 -10.99 15.28 -13.38
CA GLY A 175 -12.22 15.51 -12.63
C GLY A 175 -12.27 14.86 -11.25
N TYR A 176 -11.36 13.92 -10.96
CA TYR A 176 -11.19 13.25 -9.66
C TYR A 176 -9.70 13.04 -9.38
N ALA A 177 -8.97 14.07 -9.02
CA ALA A 177 -7.54 14.03 -8.79
C ALA A 177 -7.14 14.80 -7.54
N GLY A 178 -5.97 14.51 -6.95
CA GLY A 178 -5.52 15.09 -5.71
C GLY A 178 -6.51 14.85 -4.57
N ASP A 179 -6.94 15.89 -3.88
CA ASP A 179 -7.92 15.79 -2.78
C ASP A 179 -9.32 15.30 -3.20
N ALA A 180 -9.60 15.26 -4.49
CA ALA A 180 -10.87 14.76 -5.04
C ALA A 180 -10.75 13.34 -5.63
N GLY A 181 -9.66 12.62 -5.35
CA GLY A 181 -9.48 11.23 -5.76
C GLY A 181 -10.62 10.33 -5.27
N LEU A 182 -10.90 9.27 -6.01
CA LEU A 182 -11.84 8.24 -5.54
C LEU A 182 -11.07 7.27 -4.66
N ASP A 183 -11.18 7.44 -3.37
CA ASP A 183 -10.39 6.73 -2.37
C ASP A 183 -11.22 5.79 -1.48
N GLY A 184 -10.56 4.82 -0.89
CA GLY A 184 -11.09 3.92 0.13
C GLY A 184 -10.06 3.66 1.22
N ARG A 185 -10.51 3.30 2.42
CA ARG A 185 -9.65 2.92 3.54
C ARG A 185 -10.01 1.53 4.03
N TYR A 186 -9.00 0.74 4.32
CA TYR A 186 -9.15 -0.50 5.03
C TYR A 186 -8.68 -0.32 6.48
N PHE A 187 -9.50 -0.72 7.43
CA PHE A 187 -9.17 -0.70 8.85
C PHE A 187 -8.90 -2.12 9.33
N PHE A 188 -7.71 -2.32 9.90
CA PHE A 188 -7.34 -3.59 10.50
C PHE A 188 -8.09 -3.82 11.82
N ASP A 189 -8.38 -5.07 12.13
CA ASP A 189 -8.80 -5.44 13.48
C ASP A 189 -7.53 -5.52 14.36
N PRO A 190 -7.34 -4.61 15.33
CA PRO A 190 -6.11 -4.57 16.13
C PRO A 190 -5.96 -5.78 17.06
N ALA A 191 -7.00 -6.63 17.20
CA ALA A 191 -6.92 -7.89 17.91
C ALA A 191 -6.32 -9.02 17.05
N GLU A 192 -6.26 -8.85 15.73
CA GLU A 192 -5.78 -9.86 14.80
C GLU A 192 -4.45 -9.45 14.15
N THR A 193 -4.35 -8.21 13.62
CA THR A 193 -3.21 -7.75 12.82
C THR A 193 -3.21 -6.22 12.65
N ASP A 194 -2.14 -5.65 12.15
CA ASP A 194 -2.04 -4.25 11.75
C ASP A 194 -1.07 -4.08 10.55
N ALA A 195 -0.94 -2.88 10.00
CA ALA A 195 -0.10 -2.60 8.83
C ALA A 195 1.39 -2.92 9.03
N THR A 196 1.84 -3.16 10.27
CA THR A 196 3.23 -3.53 10.59
C THR A 196 3.50 -5.04 10.49
N ASP A 197 2.47 -5.82 10.20
CA ASP A 197 2.58 -7.22 9.79
C ASP A 197 2.76 -7.34 8.26
N TRP A 198 3.05 -8.54 7.78
CA TRP A 198 3.12 -8.81 6.36
C TRP A 198 1.74 -8.98 5.76
N HIS A 199 1.41 -8.17 4.74
CA HIS A 199 0.17 -8.26 3.98
C HIS A 199 0.42 -8.28 2.48
N VAL A 200 -0.50 -8.89 1.74
CA VAL A 200 -0.54 -8.83 0.27
C VAL A 200 -1.54 -7.77 -0.15
N TYR A 201 -1.04 -6.67 -0.70
CA TYR A 201 -1.83 -5.59 -1.26
C TYR A 201 -1.97 -5.80 -2.75
N ALA A 202 -3.19 -5.76 -3.27
CA ALA A 202 -3.45 -6.09 -4.67
C ALA A 202 -4.54 -5.21 -5.31
N VAL A 203 -4.47 -5.08 -6.62
CA VAL A 203 -5.56 -4.60 -7.47
C VAL A 203 -5.83 -5.59 -8.59
N GLU A 204 -7.09 -5.99 -8.73
CA GLU A 204 -7.61 -6.63 -9.93
C GLU A 204 -8.15 -5.55 -10.84
N TRP A 205 -7.52 -5.31 -11.98
CA TRP A 205 -7.85 -4.23 -12.90
C TRP A 205 -8.34 -4.79 -14.23
N THR A 206 -9.55 -4.40 -14.59
CA THR A 206 -10.23 -4.78 -15.84
C THR A 206 -10.61 -3.54 -16.64
N ARG A 207 -11.18 -3.73 -17.83
CA ARG A 207 -11.71 -2.65 -18.66
C ARG A 207 -12.77 -1.79 -17.95
N ASP A 208 -13.56 -2.40 -17.07
CA ASP A 208 -14.77 -1.79 -16.53
C ASP A 208 -14.70 -1.49 -15.04
N ALA A 209 -13.69 -2.03 -14.34
CA ALA A 209 -13.57 -1.90 -12.90
C ALA A 209 -12.16 -2.19 -12.39
N MET A 210 -11.89 -1.67 -11.20
CA MET A 210 -10.77 -2.06 -10.33
C MET A 210 -11.33 -2.56 -9.00
N VAL A 211 -10.81 -3.68 -8.51
CA VAL A 211 -11.09 -4.22 -7.18
C VAL A 211 -9.79 -4.25 -6.41
N PHE A 212 -9.73 -3.47 -5.34
CA PHE A 212 -8.59 -3.46 -4.42
C PHE A 212 -8.79 -4.54 -3.36
N GLU A 213 -7.73 -5.24 -3.05
CA GLU A 213 -7.76 -6.39 -2.15
C GLU A 213 -6.62 -6.32 -1.14
N ILE A 214 -6.86 -6.90 0.03
CA ILE A 214 -5.84 -7.20 1.03
C ILE A 214 -5.97 -8.68 1.44
N ASP A 215 -4.88 -9.43 1.36
CA ASP A 215 -4.83 -10.86 1.69
C ASP A 215 -5.96 -11.65 1.00
N ASP A 216 -6.13 -11.41 -0.31
CA ASP A 216 -7.18 -11.97 -1.17
C ASP A 216 -8.63 -11.63 -0.76
N ARG A 217 -8.81 -10.56 0.06
CA ARG A 217 -10.14 -10.08 0.48
C ARG A 217 -10.43 -8.74 -0.20
N PRO A 218 -11.50 -8.61 -0.99
CA PRO A 218 -11.91 -7.34 -1.56
C PRO A 218 -12.22 -6.30 -0.48
N MET A 219 -11.66 -5.09 -0.62
CA MET A 219 -11.86 -4.01 0.33
C MET A 219 -12.49 -2.75 -0.29
N TYR A 220 -12.18 -2.48 -1.57
CA TYR A 220 -12.72 -1.32 -2.27
C TYR A 220 -12.91 -1.63 -3.76
N ARG A 221 -13.92 -1.04 -4.37
CA ARG A 221 -14.19 -1.21 -5.80
C ARG A 221 -14.50 0.12 -6.46
N VAL A 222 -13.80 0.39 -7.56
CA VAL A 222 -14.07 1.51 -8.46
C VAL A 222 -14.54 0.96 -9.80
N THR A 223 -15.61 1.53 -10.36
CA THR A 223 -16.14 1.12 -11.66
C THR A 223 -16.07 2.26 -12.67
N ARG A 224 -16.01 1.93 -13.96
CA ARG A 224 -16.02 2.93 -15.03
C ARG A 224 -17.18 3.93 -14.89
N PRO A 225 -18.45 3.53 -14.65
CA PRO A 225 -19.52 4.50 -14.45
C PRO A 225 -19.34 5.39 -13.21
N MET A 226 -18.64 4.95 -12.16
CA MET A 226 -18.31 5.81 -11.01
C MET A 226 -17.35 6.92 -11.42
N THR A 227 -16.26 6.58 -12.12
CA THR A 227 -15.28 7.59 -12.55
C THR A 227 -15.86 8.53 -13.60
N GLU A 228 -16.65 8.01 -14.57
CA GLU A 228 -17.30 8.78 -15.61
C GLU A 228 -18.38 9.75 -15.08
N PHE A 229 -18.89 9.52 -13.87
CA PHE A 229 -19.77 10.47 -13.18
C PHE A 229 -19.00 11.74 -12.70
N PHE A 230 -17.73 11.61 -12.33
CA PHE A 230 -16.89 12.70 -11.84
C PHE A 230 -15.98 13.30 -12.93
N GLY A 231 -15.61 12.51 -13.96
CA GLY A 231 -14.66 12.92 -14.97
C GLY A 231 -14.50 11.90 -16.09
N THR A 232 -13.27 11.58 -16.46
CA THR A 232 -12.95 10.67 -17.58
C THR A 232 -12.30 9.38 -17.06
N TRP A 233 -12.66 8.24 -17.65
CA TRP A 233 -11.95 6.97 -17.39
C TRP A 233 -10.60 6.94 -18.13
N GLU A 234 -9.50 7.02 -17.38
CA GLU A 234 -8.14 7.04 -17.95
C GLU A 234 -7.36 5.75 -17.59
N PHE A 235 -8.06 4.62 -17.63
CA PHE A 235 -7.48 3.33 -17.27
C PHE A 235 -7.55 2.31 -18.42
N ASP A 236 -7.64 2.79 -19.66
CA ASP A 236 -7.51 1.97 -20.88
C ASP A 236 -6.12 2.11 -21.53
N ASN A 237 -5.11 2.53 -20.74
CA ASN A 237 -3.72 2.69 -21.18
C ASN A 237 -2.79 1.85 -20.33
N ARG A 238 -1.55 1.64 -20.80
CA ARG A 238 -0.54 0.87 -20.06
C ARG A 238 -0.02 1.67 -18.86
N LYS A 239 0.19 0.96 -17.75
CA LYS A 239 0.72 1.53 -16.51
C LYS A 239 1.94 0.74 -16.02
N TYR A 240 2.93 1.48 -15.53
CA TYR A 240 4.12 0.93 -14.90
C TYR A 240 3.98 0.96 -13.37
N LEU A 241 4.73 0.09 -12.69
CA LEU A 241 4.74 -0.04 -11.23
C LEU A 241 5.66 0.99 -10.58
N ILE A 242 5.30 1.43 -9.38
CA ILE A 242 6.11 2.33 -8.55
C ILE A 242 6.08 1.84 -7.11
N LEU A 243 7.25 1.85 -6.47
CA LEU A 243 7.44 1.67 -5.04
C LEU A 243 8.25 2.85 -4.52
N ASN A 244 7.81 3.51 -3.46
CA ASN A 244 8.54 4.60 -2.84
C ASN A 244 8.31 4.68 -1.33
N PHE A 245 9.21 5.39 -0.67
CA PHE A 245 9.04 5.78 0.72
C PHE A 245 9.16 7.31 0.81
N ALA A 246 8.03 8.01 0.84
CA ALA A 246 8.01 9.45 1.09
C ALA A 246 7.95 9.76 2.60
N MET A 247 8.28 10.98 2.96
CA MET A 247 8.23 11.52 4.31
C MET A 247 7.38 12.77 4.32
N GLY A 248 6.38 12.85 5.19
CA GLY A 248 5.51 14.02 5.30
C GLY A 248 4.85 14.40 3.98
N GLY A 249 4.61 15.69 3.80
CA GLY A 249 3.93 16.24 2.63
C GLY A 249 2.42 16.35 2.83
N ALA A 250 1.71 16.57 1.73
CA ALA A 250 0.29 16.95 1.76
C ALA A 250 -0.60 15.90 2.44
N TYR A 251 -0.43 14.62 2.14
CA TYR A 251 -1.31 13.57 2.67
C TYR A 251 -1.06 13.28 4.16
N PRO A 252 0.17 13.02 4.64
CA PRO A 252 0.42 12.94 6.08
C PRO A 252 0.00 14.19 6.83
N TYR A 253 0.27 15.40 6.31
CA TYR A 253 -0.17 16.64 6.93
C TYR A 253 -1.70 16.73 7.05
N LYS A 254 -2.43 16.41 5.97
CA LYS A 254 -3.90 16.38 5.97
C LYS A 254 -4.46 15.41 7.03
N THR A 255 -3.74 14.32 7.29
CA THR A 255 -4.16 13.29 8.24
C THR A 255 -3.84 13.65 9.67
N ASN A 256 -2.62 14.16 9.96
CA ASN A 256 -2.13 14.37 11.33
C ASN A 256 -2.08 15.84 11.77
N GLY A 257 -2.18 16.82 10.85
CA GLY A 257 -2.17 18.26 11.14
C GLY A 257 -0.83 18.81 11.65
N ILE A 258 0.27 18.06 11.51
CA ILE A 258 1.57 18.46 12.06
C ILE A 258 2.34 19.32 11.06
N GLU A 259 2.69 20.56 11.47
CA GLU A 259 3.51 21.48 10.67
C GLU A 259 5.00 21.42 11.03
N GLU A 260 5.31 21.21 12.31
CA GLU A 260 6.67 21.26 12.84
C GLU A 260 7.11 19.90 13.44
N PRO A 261 8.39 19.50 13.34
CA PRO A 261 9.51 20.24 12.72
C PRO A 261 9.50 20.21 11.19
N TYR A 262 8.73 19.33 10.57
CA TYR A 262 8.54 19.23 9.13
C TYR A 262 7.09 18.89 8.79
N ASN A 263 6.59 19.44 7.69
CA ASN A 263 5.20 19.26 7.26
C ASN A 263 4.81 17.78 7.20
N GLY A 264 3.84 17.38 8.02
CA GLY A 264 3.37 16.01 8.17
C GLY A 264 4.28 15.08 9.00
N VAL A 265 5.47 15.51 9.46
CA VAL A 265 6.43 14.63 10.17
C VAL A 265 6.65 15.10 11.62
N PRO A 266 6.14 14.40 12.63
CA PRO A 266 6.35 14.76 14.01
C PRO A 266 7.81 14.57 14.48
N ALA A 267 8.23 15.33 15.48
CA ALA A 267 9.57 15.23 16.05
C ALA A 267 9.93 13.81 16.55
N LYS A 268 8.94 13.05 17.01
CA LYS A 268 9.10 11.64 17.39
C LYS A 268 9.61 10.83 16.22
N THR A 269 8.98 10.94 15.03
CA THR A 269 9.36 10.21 13.81
C THR A 269 10.74 10.64 13.30
N VAL A 270 11.10 11.94 13.39
CA VAL A 270 12.48 12.38 13.11
C VAL A 270 13.49 11.64 13.99
N GLY A 271 13.18 11.48 15.27
CA GLY A 271 13.99 10.71 16.21
C GLY A 271 14.12 9.24 15.81
N MET A 272 13.05 8.61 15.33
CA MET A 272 13.03 7.23 14.84
C MET A 272 13.91 7.08 13.59
N VAL A 273 13.76 7.96 12.60
CA VAL A 273 14.60 7.97 11.39
C VAL A 273 16.08 8.10 11.74
N ARG A 274 16.45 8.98 12.69
CA ARG A 274 17.84 9.13 13.15
C ARG A 274 18.40 7.88 13.81
N ARG A 275 17.57 7.11 14.51
CA ARG A 275 17.98 5.83 15.10
C ARG A 275 17.92 4.67 14.11
N GLY A 276 17.16 4.83 13.02
CA GLY A 276 16.89 3.77 12.03
C GLY A 276 15.90 2.71 12.51
N THR A 277 15.10 3.02 13.55
CA THR A 277 14.09 2.11 14.11
C THR A 277 12.75 2.80 14.27
N ASP A 278 11.66 2.06 14.03
CA ASP A 278 10.29 2.49 14.25
C ASP A 278 9.89 2.51 15.75
N ASP A 279 8.63 2.75 16.06
CA ASP A 279 8.15 2.81 17.45
C ASP A 279 8.15 1.45 18.14
N ALA A 280 8.00 0.36 17.39
CA ALA A 280 8.06 -1.02 17.89
C ALA A 280 9.49 -1.56 18.02
N GLY A 281 10.52 -0.78 17.60
CA GLY A 281 11.92 -1.20 17.63
C GLY A 281 12.36 -1.99 16.39
N ASN A 282 11.51 -2.08 15.36
CA ASN A 282 11.86 -2.67 14.07
C ASN A 282 12.64 -1.67 13.19
N GLY A 283 13.12 -2.12 12.03
CA GLY A 283 13.74 -1.23 11.05
C GLY A 283 12.77 -0.17 10.54
N MET A 284 13.24 1.07 10.47
CA MET A 284 12.46 2.21 9.92
C MET A 284 12.43 2.14 8.39
N ALA A 285 11.61 1.25 7.85
CA ALA A 285 11.53 0.96 6.43
C ALA A 285 10.19 0.35 6.02
N MET A 286 9.83 0.52 4.75
CA MET A 286 8.93 -0.36 4.04
C MET A 286 9.73 -1.56 3.54
N TYR A 287 9.36 -2.75 3.94
CA TYR A 287 9.91 -4.00 3.44
C TYR A 287 9.00 -4.57 2.37
N VAL A 288 9.55 -4.91 1.22
CA VAL A 288 8.83 -5.57 0.12
C VAL A 288 9.46 -6.94 -0.11
N ASP A 289 8.69 -7.98 0.19
CA ASP A 289 9.10 -9.37 0.02
C ASP A 289 9.15 -9.72 -1.47
N TRP A 290 8.07 -9.40 -2.18
CA TRP A 290 7.96 -9.59 -3.61
C TRP A 290 6.93 -8.65 -4.26
N VAL A 291 7.05 -8.49 -5.59
CA VAL A 291 6.05 -7.87 -6.48
C VAL A 291 5.74 -8.84 -7.60
N ARG A 292 4.46 -9.07 -7.88
CA ARG A 292 4.00 -9.96 -8.94
C ARG A 292 2.89 -9.31 -9.76
N VAL A 293 2.91 -9.55 -11.07
CA VAL A 293 1.82 -9.12 -11.96
C VAL A 293 1.37 -10.30 -12.81
N TYR A 294 0.07 -10.46 -12.91
CA TYR A 294 -0.57 -11.52 -13.69
C TYR A 294 -1.36 -10.91 -14.84
N ALA A 295 -1.40 -11.63 -15.96
CA ALA A 295 -2.21 -11.26 -17.11
C ALA A 295 -3.70 -11.16 -16.75
N PRO A 296 -4.49 -10.32 -17.46
CA PRO A 296 -5.94 -10.33 -17.29
C PRO A 296 -6.52 -11.73 -17.54
N GLU A 297 -7.53 -12.08 -16.77
CA GLU A 297 -8.34 -13.27 -17.06
C GLU A 297 -9.19 -13.02 -18.32
N ASP A 298 -9.30 -14.01 -19.23
CA ASP A 298 -10.05 -13.94 -20.49
C ASP A 298 -11.58 -13.76 -20.29
#